data_0c3e4030384471134060f314a8ac35a9
#
_entry.id   0c3e4030384471134060f314a8ac35a9
#
_cell.length_a   1.000
_cell.length_b   1.000
_cell.length_c   1.000
_cell.angle_alpha   90.00
_cell.angle_beta   90.00
_cell.angle_gamma   90.00
#
_symmetry.space_group_name_H-M   'P 1'
#
loop_
_entity.id
_entity.type
_entity.pdbx_description
1 polymer ?
#
loop_
_entity_poly.entity_id
_entity_poly.type
_entity_poly.pdbx_seq_one_letter_code
_entity_poly.pdbx_strand_id
1 'polypeptide(L)'
;MADKLIRIGKVSKIDYEHGMISITYPDLDDVVTVLLSTVSFNDEYKMPKIGDEVMAIHLPTGQARGLVFGHYWNKTNKPLNYGAKLYRKEFGHEYGEAYAEYEDGGELLLFAPEIEFQTSSGTITVTEIITKLADLEHRVSVLEGYH
;
A
#
# COMPACT_ATOMS: atom_id res chain seq x y z
N MET A 1 -20.61 -10.72 29.40
CA MET A 1 -19.47 -9.86 28.99
C MET A 1 -19.98 -8.94 27.90
N ALA A 2 -19.74 -7.65 28.02
CA ALA A 2 -20.08 -6.74 26.92
C ALA A 2 -19.24 -7.13 25.70
N ASP A 3 -19.89 -7.50 24.59
CA ASP A 3 -19.20 -7.76 23.35
C ASP A 3 -18.43 -6.51 22.93
N LYS A 4 -17.12 -6.62 22.88
CA LYS A 4 -16.29 -5.51 22.41
C LYS A 4 -16.63 -5.29 20.94
N LEU A 5 -17.23 -4.14 20.64
CA LEU A 5 -17.55 -3.74 19.27
C LEU A 5 -16.30 -3.57 18.41
N ILE A 6 -15.19 -3.15 19.03
CA ILE A 6 -13.89 -2.96 18.35
C ILE A 6 -12.91 -4.01 18.84
N ARG A 7 -12.28 -4.71 17.91
CA ARG A 7 -11.31 -5.77 18.18
C ARG A 7 -10.08 -5.64 17.28
N ILE A 8 -8.99 -6.18 17.75
CA ILE A 8 -7.75 -6.35 17.02
C ILE A 8 -7.53 -7.85 16.84
N GLY A 9 -7.15 -8.26 15.65
CA GLY A 9 -6.85 -9.63 15.34
C GLY A 9 -5.92 -9.76 14.14
N LYS A 10 -5.64 -10.98 13.74
CA LYS A 10 -4.74 -11.29 12.62
C LYS A 10 -5.51 -11.79 11.42
N VAL A 11 -5.14 -11.31 10.25
CA VAL A 11 -5.70 -11.79 8.98
C VAL A 11 -5.39 -13.27 8.81
N SER A 12 -6.42 -14.09 8.61
CA SER A 12 -6.29 -15.54 8.42
C SER A 12 -6.68 -16.02 7.03
N LYS A 13 -7.57 -15.28 6.34
CA LYS A 13 -8.00 -15.57 4.97
C LYS A 13 -8.34 -14.27 4.24
N ILE A 14 -8.09 -14.25 2.93
CA ILE A 14 -8.39 -13.10 2.05
C ILE A 14 -9.21 -13.59 0.86
N ASP A 15 -10.28 -12.87 0.59
CA ASP A 15 -11.05 -12.95 -0.66
C ASP A 15 -10.73 -11.67 -1.46
N TYR A 16 -9.81 -11.80 -2.39
CA TYR A 16 -9.32 -10.68 -3.19
C TYR A 16 -10.36 -10.11 -4.15
N GLU A 17 -11.25 -10.97 -4.65
CA GLU A 17 -12.29 -10.57 -5.62
C GLU A 17 -13.32 -9.64 -4.98
N HIS A 18 -13.70 -9.92 -3.74
CA HIS A 18 -14.73 -9.14 -3.03
C HIS A 18 -14.15 -8.16 -2.00
N GLY A 19 -12.82 -8.10 -1.84
CA GLY A 19 -12.17 -7.23 -0.86
C GLY A 19 -12.54 -7.56 0.58
N MET A 20 -12.66 -8.86 0.92
CA MET A 20 -13.08 -9.33 2.22
C MET A 20 -12.01 -10.18 2.90
N ILE A 21 -11.98 -10.15 4.24
CA ILE A 21 -11.01 -10.95 5.02
C ILE A 21 -11.67 -11.65 6.21
N SER A 22 -11.12 -12.80 6.61
CA SER A 22 -11.38 -13.41 7.91
C SER A 22 -10.25 -13.07 8.87
N ILE A 23 -10.62 -12.87 10.13
CA ILE A 23 -9.71 -12.46 11.20
C ILE A 23 -9.74 -13.53 12.29
N THR A 24 -8.58 -13.91 12.79
CA THR A 24 -8.40 -14.72 14.00
C THR A 24 -8.17 -13.80 15.19
N TYR A 25 -8.89 -14.03 16.28
CA TYR A 25 -8.76 -13.29 17.54
C TYR A 25 -8.02 -14.12 18.59
N PRO A 26 -6.72 -13.86 18.83
CA PRO A 26 -5.96 -14.60 19.84
C PRO A 26 -6.49 -14.42 21.27
N ASP A 27 -7.16 -13.31 21.56
CA ASP A 27 -7.80 -13.03 22.85
C ASP A 27 -9.13 -13.77 23.07
N LEU A 28 -9.58 -14.53 22.09
CA LEU A 28 -10.81 -15.35 22.10
C LEU A 28 -10.53 -16.80 21.69
N ASP A 29 -9.50 -17.40 22.23
CA ASP A 29 -9.15 -18.81 21.94
C ASP A 29 -9.04 -19.10 20.43
N ASP A 30 -8.43 -18.16 19.68
CA ASP A 30 -8.24 -18.24 18.22
C ASP A 30 -9.53 -18.40 17.40
N VAL A 31 -10.62 -17.84 17.89
CA VAL A 31 -11.87 -17.78 17.10
C VAL A 31 -11.64 -17.04 15.80
N VAL A 32 -12.08 -17.64 14.70
CA VAL A 32 -11.99 -17.08 13.34
C VAL A 32 -13.34 -16.51 12.91
N THR A 33 -13.35 -15.31 12.37
CA THR A 33 -14.55 -14.67 11.85
C THR A 33 -14.98 -15.30 10.50
N VAL A 34 -16.23 -15.08 10.11
CA VAL A 34 -16.62 -15.13 8.71
C VAL A 34 -15.89 -14.05 7.93
N LEU A 35 -15.99 -14.06 6.60
CA LEU A 35 -15.47 -12.98 5.78
C LEU A 35 -16.15 -11.64 6.13
N LEU A 36 -15.34 -10.65 6.48
CA LEU A 36 -15.74 -9.27 6.80
C LEU A 36 -15.30 -8.34 5.69
N SER A 37 -16.14 -7.35 5.36
CA SER A 37 -15.80 -6.34 4.36
C SER A 37 -14.65 -5.45 4.82
N THR A 38 -13.69 -5.17 3.95
CA THR A 38 -12.59 -4.23 4.21
C THR A 38 -13.04 -2.82 3.80
N VAL A 39 -12.71 -1.83 4.62
CA VAL A 39 -12.96 -0.42 4.28
C VAL A 39 -12.00 0.00 3.17
N SER A 40 -12.54 0.55 2.10
CA SER A 40 -11.78 1.22 1.05
C SER A 40 -11.73 2.72 1.34
N PHE A 41 -10.53 3.29 1.33
CA PHE A 41 -10.34 4.74 1.43
C PHE A 41 -10.15 5.30 0.01
N ASN A 42 -11.13 6.09 -0.48
CA ASN A 42 -11.09 6.73 -1.80
C ASN A 42 -10.88 5.73 -2.97
N ASP A 43 -11.54 4.58 -2.91
CA ASP A 43 -11.44 3.48 -3.90
C ASP A 43 -10.01 2.92 -4.09
N GLU A 44 -9.13 3.14 -3.12
CA GLU A 44 -7.82 2.48 -3.13
C GLU A 44 -7.98 0.98 -2.84
N TYR A 45 -7.35 0.16 -3.68
CA TYR A 45 -7.29 -1.27 -3.47
C TYR A 45 -5.89 -1.68 -3.01
N LYS A 46 -5.76 -2.02 -1.73
CA LYS A 46 -4.57 -2.66 -1.16
C LYS A 46 -4.99 -3.54 0.00
N MET A 47 -5.01 -4.85 -0.24
CA MET A 47 -5.36 -5.83 0.80
C MET A 47 -4.17 -6.05 1.74
N PRO A 48 -4.43 -6.26 3.06
CA PRO A 48 -3.40 -6.67 4.01
C PRO A 48 -2.87 -8.07 3.66
N LYS A 49 -1.75 -8.45 4.28
CA LYS A 49 -1.22 -9.82 4.16
C LYS A 49 -1.84 -10.74 5.22
N ILE A 50 -1.81 -12.05 4.96
CA ILE A 50 -2.10 -13.06 5.99
C ILE A 50 -1.10 -12.91 7.13
N GLY A 51 -1.61 -12.85 8.37
CA GLY A 51 -0.84 -12.63 9.59
C GLY A 51 -0.72 -11.16 10.02
N ASP A 52 -1.08 -10.20 9.17
CA ASP A 52 -1.10 -8.78 9.55
C ASP A 52 -2.11 -8.54 10.68
N GLU A 53 -1.74 -7.66 11.62
CA GLU A 53 -2.67 -7.15 12.62
C GLU A 53 -3.59 -6.10 12.01
N VAL A 54 -4.88 -6.29 12.20
CA VAL A 54 -5.92 -5.40 11.70
C VAL A 54 -6.93 -5.07 12.79
N MET A 55 -7.53 -3.89 12.67
CA MET A 55 -8.64 -3.46 13.52
C MET A 55 -9.97 -3.72 12.83
N ALA A 56 -10.91 -4.33 13.55
CA ALA A 56 -12.26 -4.55 13.07
C ALA A 56 -13.31 -3.96 14.01
N ILE A 57 -14.38 -3.45 13.43
CA ILE A 57 -15.59 -3.01 14.15
C ILE A 57 -16.69 -4.03 13.84
N HIS A 58 -17.23 -4.65 14.90
CA HIS A 58 -18.38 -5.56 14.81
C HIS A 58 -19.70 -4.80 14.99
N LEU A 59 -20.67 -5.09 14.14
CA LEU A 59 -21.98 -4.48 14.22
C LEU A 59 -22.88 -5.29 15.19
N PRO A 60 -23.64 -4.62 16.07
CA PRO A 60 -24.46 -5.30 17.11
C PRO A 60 -25.76 -5.90 16.53
N THR A 61 -25.75 -6.45 15.33
CA THR A 61 -26.94 -6.90 14.61
C THR A 61 -27.19 -8.43 14.69
N GLY A 62 -26.56 -9.12 15.64
CA GLY A 62 -26.77 -10.57 15.89
C GLY A 62 -26.23 -11.52 14.83
N GLN A 63 -25.72 -11.04 13.70
CA GLN A 63 -24.95 -11.78 12.71
C GLN A 63 -23.52 -11.31 12.78
N ALA A 64 -22.55 -12.18 12.48
CA ALA A 64 -21.13 -11.87 12.44
C ALA A 64 -20.82 -10.87 11.31
N ARG A 65 -21.32 -9.65 11.44
CA ARG A 65 -21.10 -8.55 10.52
C ARG A 65 -20.11 -7.56 11.11
N GLY A 66 -19.23 -7.03 10.28
CA GLY A 66 -18.25 -6.05 10.71
C GLY A 66 -17.55 -5.42 9.51
N LEU A 67 -16.78 -4.39 9.82
CA LEU A 67 -15.93 -3.71 8.87
C LEU A 67 -14.48 -3.77 9.36
N VAL A 68 -13.54 -4.02 8.48
CA VAL A 68 -12.12 -4.06 8.78
C VAL A 68 -11.47 -2.78 8.29
N PHE A 69 -10.79 -2.07 9.21
CA PHE A 69 -10.10 -0.81 8.92
C PHE A 69 -8.65 -1.01 8.46
N GLY A 70 -8.18 -2.27 8.44
CA GLY A 70 -6.85 -2.59 7.97
C GLY A 70 -5.77 -2.37 9.04
N HIS A 71 -4.57 -2.12 8.56
CA HIS A 71 -3.34 -2.04 9.31
C HIS A 71 -3.24 -0.78 10.17
N TYR A 72 -2.59 -0.85 11.33
CA TYR A 72 -2.36 0.30 12.20
C TYR A 72 -0.98 0.21 12.86
N TRP A 73 -0.42 1.36 13.25
CA TRP A 73 0.87 1.43 13.91
C TRP A 73 0.76 1.23 15.42
N ASN A 74 1.67 0.47 15.99
CA ASN A 74 1.79 0.24 17.42
C ASN A 74 3.25 -0.06 17.81
N LYS A 75 3.51 -0.42 19.07
CA LYS A 75 4.87 -0.72 19.57
C LYS A 75 5.53 -1.93 18.89
N THR A 76 4.73 -2.89 18.45
CA THR A 76 5.19 -4.12 17.76
C THR A 76 5.24 -3.90 16.25
N ASN A 77 4.22 -3.24 15.72
CA ASN A 77 4.07 -2.92 14.31
C ASN A 77 4.39 -1.44 14.08
N LYS A 78 5.65 -1.16 13.81
CA LYS A 78 6.18 0.21 13.66
C LYS A 78 6.33 0.60 12.21
N PRO A 79 6.16 1.89 11.85
CA PRO A 79 6.60 2.36 10.55
C PRO A 79 8.11 2.16 10.43
N LEU A 80 8.57 1.68 9.29
CA LEU A 80 10.01 1.47 9.02
C LEU A 80 10.72 2.77 8.67
N ASN A 81 9.98 3.75 8.13
CA ASN A 81 10.44 5.11 7.92
C ASN A 81 9.49 6.08 8.60
N TYR A 82 10.00 7.06 9.33
CA TYR A 82 9.20 7.98 10.14
C TYR A 82 9.90 9.32 10.34
N GLY A 83 9.13 10.38 10.47
CA GLY A 83 9.61 11.73 10.73
C GLY A 83 8.46 12.72 10.81
N ALA A 84 8.66 13.83 11.52
CA ALA A 84 7.62 14.85 11.70
C ALA A 84 7.21 15.54 10.38
N LYS A 85 8.10 15.53 9.40
CA LYS A 85 7.93 16.20 8.11
C LYS A 85 7.86 15.23 6.94
N LEU A 86 7.82 13.92 7.24
CA LEU A 86 7.80 12.85 6.26
C LEU A 86 6.37 12.49 5.89
N TYR A 87 6.07 12.49 4.59
CA TYR A 87 4.96 11.77 4.00
C TYR A 87 5.51 10.59 3.20
N ARG A 88 5.02 9.38 3.46
CA ARG A 88 5.38 8.19 2.70
C ARG A 88 4.19 7.28 2.47
N LYS A 89 4.03 6.80 1.24
CA LYS A 89 3.01 5.83 0.85
C LYS A 89 3.66 4.65 0.13
N GLU A 90 3.54 3.46 0.71
CA GLU A 90 3.99 2.22 0.08
C GLU A 90 2.91 1.71 -0.90
N PHE A 91 3.29 1.48 -2.15
CA PHE A 91 2.44 0.85 -3.17
C PHE A 91 2.64 -0.67 -3.19
N GLY A 92 3.89 -1.14 -3.03
CA GLY A 92 4.22 -2.56 -2.95
C GLY A 92 3.69 -3.23 -1.69
N HIS A 93 3.63 -4.55 -1.69
CA HIS A 93 3.31 -5.35 -0.50
C HIS A 93 4.51 -5.48 0.43
N GLU A 94 5.73 -5.47 -0.12
CA GLU A 94 6.95 -5.39 0.67
C GLU A 94 7.41 -3.95 0.80
N TYR A 95 7.95 -3.61 1.97
CA TYR A 95 8.45 -2.28 2.25
C TYR A 95 9.61 -1.91 1.33
N GLY A 96 9.52 -0.71 0.72
CA GLY A 96 10.55 -0.19 -0.16
C GLY A 96 10.54 -0.74 -1.59
N GLU A 97 9.62 -1.63 -1.92
CA GLU A 97 9.50 -2.20 -3.27
C GLU A 97 8.99 -1.17 -4.29
N ALA A 98 7.98 -0.40 -3.91
CA ALA A 98 7.47 0.73 -4.69
C ALA A 98 6.77 1.72 -3.76
N TYR A 99 7.12 3.00 -3.84
CA TYR A 99 6.58 4.02 -2.93
C TYR A 99 6.61 5.43 -3.50
N ALA A 100 5.83 6.31 -2.90
CA ALA A 100 5.98 7.76 -2.99
C ALA A 100 6.46 8.30 -1.65
N GLU A 101 7.42 9.21 -1.66
CA GLU A 101 7.96 9.84 -0.46
C GLU A 101 8.21 11.33 -0.68
N TYR A 102 7.88 12.13 0.32
CA TYR A 102 8.18 13.55 0.36
C TYR A 102 8.56 13.95 1.78
N GLU A 103 9.63 14.69 1.93
CA GLU A 103 10.02 15.33 3.18
C GLU A 103 10.05 16.85 2.96
N ASP A 104 9.53 17.63 3.90
CA ASP A 104 9.44 19.08 3.79
C ASP A 104 10.78 19.72 3.44
N GLY A 105 10.81 20.48 2.35
CA GLY A 105 12.02 21.11 1.81
C GLY A 105 12.86 20.22 0.91
N GLY A 106 12.44 18.97 0.72
CA GLY A 106 13.06 18.01 -0.19
C GLY A 106 12.30 17.86 -1.52
N GLU A 107 12.66 16.81 -2.25
CA GLU A 107 12.04 16.43 -3.51
C GLU A 107 10.91 15.43 -3.31
N LEU A 108 9.93 15.43 -4.22
CA LEU A 108 8.97 14.34 -4.32
C LEU A 108 9.62 13.17 -5.04
N LEU A 109 9.82 12.08 -4.33
CA LEU A 109 10.41 10.85 -4.84
C LEU A 109 9.29 9.86 -5.20
N LEU A 110 9.34 9.33 -6.41
CA LEU A 110 8.58 8.14 -6.82
C LEU A 110 9.58 7.03 -7.13
N PHE A 111 9.44 5.90 -6.47
CA PHE A 111 10.31 4.75 -6.64
C PHE A 111 9.51 3.50 -6.98
N ALA A 112 9.95 2.78 -7.98
CA ALA A 112 9.54 1.43 -8.36
C ALA A 112 10.67 0.81 -9.21
N PRO A 113 10.70 -0.52 -9.42
CA PRO A 113 11.63 -1.16 -10.36
C PRO A 113 11.54 -0.58 -11.77
N GLU A 114 10.35 -0.15 -12.20
CA GLU A 114 10.10 0.61 -13.42
C GLU A 114 8.88 1.51 -13.21
N ILE A 115 8.89 2.70 -13.81
CA ILE A 115 7.78 3.65 -13.82
C ILE A 115 7.34 3.85 -15.28
N GLU A 116 6.07 3.57 -15.57
CA GLU A 116 5.46 3.73 -16.88
C GLU A 116 4.44 4.86 -16.87
N PHE A 117 4.52 5.74 -17.86
CA PHE A 117 3.48 6.73 -18.14
C PHE A 117 2.60 6.23 -19.28
N GLN A 118 1.30 6.08 -19.00
CA GLN A 118 0.32 5.63 -19.96
C GLN A 118 -0.69 6.73 -20.29
N THR A 119 -0.97 6.88 -21.58
CA THR A 119 -2.01 7.76 -22.11
C THR A 119 -2.89 6.98 -23.08
N SER A 120 -3.98 7.59 -23.54
CA SER A 120 -4.79 7.02 -24.64
C SER A 120 -4.02 6.85 -25.95
N SER A 121 -2.88 7.54 -26.11
CA SER A 121 -2.06 7.55 -27.33
C SER A 121 -0.87 6.59 -27.28
N GLY A 122 -0.56 6.02 -26.11
CA GLY A 122 0.56 5.09 -25.94
C GLY A 122 1.16 5.12 -24.54
N THR A 123 2.24 4.37 -24.37
CA THR A 123 2.99 4.24 -23.14
C THR A 123 4.46 4.56 -23.35
N ILE A 124 5.13 5.01 -22.29
CA ILE A 124 6.60 5.18 -22.25
C ILE A 124 7.09 4.96 -20.83
N THR A 125 8.20 4.24 -20.66
CA THR A 125 8.84 4.06 -19.37
C THR A 125 9.87 5.16 -19.08
N VAL A 126 10.18 5.36 -17.79
CA VAL A 126 11.24 6.29 -17.37
C VAL A 126 12.59 5.84 -17.92
N THR A 127 12.86 4.53 -17.92
CA THR A 127 14.09 3.96 -18.52
C THR A 127 14.23 4.30 -19.99
N GLU A 128 13.14 4.22 -20.77
CA GLU A 128 13.16 4.62 -22.20
C GLU A 128 13.41 6.11 -22.38
N ILE A 129 12.81 6.96 -21.54
CA ILE A 129 13.04 8.42 -21.57
C ILE A 129 14.52 8.72 -21.32
N ILE A 130 15.11 8.16 -20.26
CA ILE A 130 16.53 8.35 -19.92
C ILE A 130 17.43 7.90 -21.08
N THR A 131 17.16 6.72 -21.66
CA THR A 131 17.94 6.18 -22.78
C THR A 131 17.85 7.07 -24.02
N LYS A 132 16.66 7.55 -24.37
CA LYS A 132 16.46 8.46 -25.51
C LYS A 132 17.13 9.80 -25.30
N LEU A 133 17.12 10.35 -24.08
CA LEU A 133 17.81 11.60 -23.76
C LEU A 133 19.32 11.43 -23.89
N ALA A 134 19.90 10.37 -23.36
CA ALA A 134 21.34 10.08 -23.47
C ALA A 134 21.80 9.93 -24.95
N ASP A 135 20.98 9.24 -25.79
CA ASP A 135 21.26 9.14 -27.23
C ASP A 135 21.23 10.52 -27.91
N LEU A 136 20.24 11.35 -27.59
CA LEU A 136 20.13 12.70 -28.14
C LEU A 136 21.31 13.59 -27.73
N GLU A 137 21.72 13.57 -26.47
CA GLU A 137 22.90 14.30 -25.95
C GLU A 137 24.15 13.85 -26.68
N HIS A 138 24.36 12.55 -26.88
CA HIS A 138 25.50 12.04 -27.63
C HIS A 138 25.49 12.54 -29.08
N ARG A 139 24.36 12.49 -29.76
CA ARG A 139 24.24 12.97 -31.17
C ARG A 139 24.49 14.47 -31.28
N VAL A 140 24.00 15.27 -30.33
CA VAL A 140 24.26 16.70 -30.28
C VAL A 140 25.77 16.97 -30.11
N SER A 141 26.44 16.32 -29.14
CA SER A 141 27.87 16.43 -28.92
C SER A 141 28.70 16.12 -30.17
N VAL A 142 28.31 15.05 -30.91
CA VAL A 142 28.97 14.69 -32.17
C VAL A 142 28.80 15.79 -33.22
N LEU A 143 27.62 16.38 -33.36
CA LEU A 143 27.35 17.47 -34.31
C LEU A 143 28.11 18.75 -33.94
N GLU A 144 28.18 19.10 -32.65
CA GLU A 144 28.92 20.27 -32.16
C GLU A 144 30.43 20.10 -32.27
N GLY A 145 30.95 18.88 -32.19
CA GLY A 145 32.38 18.57 -32.33
C GLY A 145 32.93 18.58 -33.77
N TYR A 146 32.06 18.77 -34.77
CA TYR A 146 32.40 18.88 -36.19
C TYR A 146 32.57 20.34 -36.68
N HIS A 147 32.66 21.33 -35.77
CA HIS A 147 32.91 22.73 -36.10
C HIS A 147 34.32 23.16 -35.71
#